data_234d7ac874764ce569f2fb1cb051bc26
#
_entry.id   234d7ac874764ce569f2fb1cb051bc26
#
_cell.length_a   1.000
_cell.length_b   1.000
_cell.length_c   1.000
_cell.angle_alpha   90.00
_cell.angle_beta   90.00
_cell.angle_gamma   90.00
#
_symmetry.space_group_name_H-M   'P 1'
#
loop_
_entity.id
_entity.type
_entity.pdbx_description
1 polymer ?
#
loop_
_entity_poly.entity_id
_entity_poly.type
_entity_poly.pdbx_seq_one_letter_code
_entity_poly.pdbx_strand_id
1 'polypeptide(L)'
;TRARTGAFIAAYVVIWSGFSVVGTGLQWALQHWGLTSPMIATTAPWFTAVLLLIAGIFQFTPLKTACLRYCRTPMGFLLTDWRDGLNGAWVMGLRHGGYCLGCCWALMLLLFVGGVMNLLWIAALMALVAAEKLLPRGEIVARVLGVLLIAAGGWKLVSGLV
;
A
#
# COMPACT_ATOMS: atom_id res chain seq x y z
N THR A 1 30.91 -1.80 3.89
CA THR A 1 29.64 -1.47 4.57
C THR A 1 28.79 -0.54 3.69
N ARG A 2 29.26 0.61 3.23
CA ARG A 2 28.50 1.58 2.41
C ARG A 2 27.95 0.97 1.11
N ALA A 3 28.73 0.17 0.41
CA ALA A 3 28.30 -0.47 -0.84
C ALA A 3 27.13 -1.46 -0.61
N ARG A 4 27.15 -2.23 0.47
CA ARG A 4 26.07 -3.17 0.83
C ARG A 4 24.77 -2.41 1.18
N THR A 5 24.89 -1.34 1.95
CA THR A 5 23.73 -0.47 2.27
C THR A 5 23.16 0.17 1.00
N GLY A 6 24.03 0.65 0.11
CA GLY A 6 23.61 1.19 -1.19
C GLY A 6 22.87 0.15 -2.04
N ALA A 7 23.37 -1.08 -2.12
CA ALA A 7 22.71 -2.17 -2.84
C ALA A 7 21.33 -2.52 -2.27
N PHE A 8 21.20 -2.57 -0.94
CA PHE A 8 19.92 -2.79 -0.27
C PHE A 8 18.90 -1.68 -0.59
N ILE A 9 19.31 -0.41 -0.47
CA ILE A 9 18.45 0.74 -0.77
C ILE A 9 18.04 0.75 -2.24
N ALA A 10 18.99 0.51 -3.15
CA ALA A 10 18.72 0.47 -4.58
C ALA A 10 17.69 -0.62 -4.92
N ALA A 11 17.84 -1.81 -4.37
CA ALA A 11 16.91 -2.92 -4.54
C ALA A 11 15.50 -2.59 -4.00
N TYR A 12 15.41 -1.95 -2.83
CA TYR A 12 14.15 -1.48 -2.26
C TYR A 12 13.47 -0.45 -3.19
N VAL A 13 14.24 0.52 -3.70
CA VAL A 13 13.74 1.54 -4.63
C VAL A 13 13.26 0.91 -5.93
N VAL A 14 13.92 -0.14 -6.45
CA VAL A 14 13.48 -0.85 -7.66
C VAL A 14 12.07 -1.42 -7.49
N ILE A 15 11.75 -2.03 -6.34
CA ILE A 15 10.39 -2.54 -6.07
C ILE A 15 9.36 -1.40 -6.12
N TRP A 16 9.65 -0.27 -5.46
CA TRP A 16 8.74 0.87 -5.44
C TRP A 16 8.62 1.57 -6.80
N SER A 17 9.71 1.64 -7.56
CA SER A 17 9.71 2.16 -8.93
C SER A 17 8.84 1.29 -9.84
N GLY A 18 8.97 -0.04 -9.74
CA GLY A 18 8.12 -0.98 -10.47
C GLY A 18 6.64 -0.79 -10.15
N PHE A 19 6.31 -0.67 -8.86
CA PHE A 19 4.93 -0.36 -8.42
C PHE A 19 4.43 0.98 -8.97
N SER A 20 5.27 2.01 -8.97
CA SER A 20 4.93 3.33 -9.51
C SER A 20 4.65 3.28 -11.01
N VAL A 21 5.44 2.52 -11.77
CA VAL A 21 5.21 2.33 -13.21
C VAL A 21 3.86 1.65 -13.47
N VAL A 22 3.55 0.58 -12.73
CA VAL A 22 2.26 -0.10 -12.80
C VAL A 22 1.12 0.84 -12.40
N GLY A 23 1.29 1.59 -11.31
CA GLY A 23 0.32 2.57 -10.84
C GLY A 23 0.03 3.66 -11.88
N THR A 24 1.08 4.19 -12.52
CA THR A 24 0.94 5.20 -13.58
C THR A 24 0.23 4.63 -14.81
N GLY A 25 0.55 3.39 -15.21
CA GLY A 25 -0.15 2.70 -16.30
C GLY A 25 -1.63 2.49 -15.99
N LEU A 26 -1.93 2.06 -14.76
CA LEU A 26 -3.33 1.91 -14.29
C LEU A 26 -4.06 3.26 -14.30
N GLN A 27 -3.42 4.32 -13.80
CA GLN A 27 -3.95 5.67 -13.83
C GLN A 27 -4.31 6.12 -15.25
N TRP A 28 -3.39 5.94 -16.19
CA TRP A 28 -3.62 6.28 -17.59
C TRP A 28 -4.82 5.52 -18.18
N ALA A 29 -4.91 4.21 -17.92
CA ALA A 29 -6.02 3.38 -18.37
C ALA A 29 -7.36 3.83 -17.75
N LEU A 30 -7.40 4.11 -16.45
CA LEU A 30 -8.60 4.57 -15.75
C LEU A 30 -9.08 5.93 -16.26
N GLN A 31 -8.16 6.84 -16.60
CA GLN A 31 -8.49 8.12 -17.23
C GLN A 31 -9.06 7.93 -18.63
N HIS A 32 -8.45 7.04 -19.41
CA HIS A 32 -8.92 6.73 -20.77
C HIS A 32 -10.35 6.17 -20.77
N TRP A 33 -10.71 5.38 -19.76
CA TRP A 33 -12.06 4.85 -19.58
C TRP A 33 -13.03 5.78 -18.84
N GLY A 34 -12.61 7.00 -18.50
CA GLY A 34 -13.45 8.00 -17.84
C GLY A 34 -13.80 7.67 -16.38
N LEU A 35 -13.11 6.72 -15.76
CA LEU A 35 -13.35 6.31 -14.38
C LEU A 35 -12.69 7.23 -13.35
N THR A 36 -11.76 8.08 -13.78
CA THR A 36 -11.11 9.08 -12.93
C THR A 36 -11.14 10.45 -13.59
N SER A 37 -11.24 11.50 -12.76
CA SER A 37 -11.17 12.91 -13.19
C SER A 37 -9.73 13.31 -13.60
N PRO A 38 -9.55 14.51 -14.20
CA PRO A 38 -8.21 15.06 -14.46
C PRO A 38 -7.35 15.23 -13.19
N MET A 39 -7.98 15.37 -12.01
CA MET A 39 -7.29 15.39 -10.72
C MET A 39 -7.03 13.98 -10.15
N ILE A 40 -7.31 12.95 -10.95
CA ILE A 40 -7.06 11.54 -10.64
C ILE A 40 -7.81 11.10 -9.38
N ALA A 41 -9.03 11.59 -9.23
CA ALA A 41 -10.00 11.10 -8.27
C ALA A 41 -11.10 10.31 -9.00
N THR A 42 -11.67 9.31 -8.33
CA THR A 42 -12.77 8.52 -8.90
C THR A 42 -13.98 9.40 -9.19
N THR A 43 -14.58 9.21 -10.37
CA THR A 43 -15.79 9.93 -10.80
C THR A 43 -17.07 9.11 -10.57
N ALA A 44 -16.94 7.78 -10.51
CA ALA A 44 -18.06 6.86 -10.38
C ALA A 44 -18.19 6.36 -8.92
N PRO A 45 -19.35 6.53 -8.25
CA PRO A 45 -19.56 6.07 -6.88
C PRO A 45 -19.33 4.58 -6.67
N TRP A 46 -19.76 3.75 -7.64
CA TRP A 46 -19.55 2.30 -7.60
C TRP A 46 -18.06 1.92 -7.62
N PHE A 47 -17.25 2.63 -8.40
CA PHE A 47 -15.81 2.37 -8.49
C PHE A 47 -15.11 2.77 -7.19
N THR A 48 -15.49 3.91 -6.60
CA THR A 48 -15.05 4.29 -5.24
C THR A 48 -15.38 3.19 -4.23
N ALA A 49 -16.60 2.67 -4.25
CA ALA A 49 -17.05 1.61 -3.35
C ALA A 49 -16.20 0.34 -3.51
N VAL A 50 -15.93 -0.08 -4.74
CA VAL A 50 -15.10 -1.26 -5.03
C VAL A 50 -13.68 -1.08 -4.47
N LEU A 51 -13.05 0.08 -4.67
CA LEU A 51 -11.72 0.34 -4.13
C LEU A 51 -11.69 0.31 -2.59
N LEU A 52 -12.70 0.90 -1.95
CA LEU A 52 -12.84 0.88 -0.49
C LEU A 52 -13.03 -0.55 0.04
N LEU A 53 -13.86 -1.36 -0.62
CA LEU A 53 -14.09 -2.74 -0.25
C LEU A 53 -12.85 -3.60 -0.44
N ILE A 54 -12.14 -3.47 -1.56
CA ILE A 54 -10.88 -4.19 -1.81
C ILE A 54 -9.87 -3.84 -0.71
N ALA A 55 -9.66 -2.55 -0.43
CA ALA A 55 -8.73 -2.12 0.60
C ALA A 55 -9.15 -2.60 1.98
N GLY A 56 -10.45 -2.55 2.31
CA GLY A 56 -10.98 -3.00 3.58
C GLY A 56 -10.88 -4.51 3.80
N ILE A 57 -11.26 -5.32 2.80
CA ILE A 57 -11.18 -6.78 2.86
C ILE A 57 -9.72 -7.22 2.98
N PHE A 58 -8.82 -6.57 2.23
CA PHE A 58 -7.39 -6.88 2.28
C PHE A 58 -6.82 -6.75 3.69
N GLN A 59 -7.33 -5.84 4.53
CA GLN A 59 -6.87 -5.65 5.92
C GLN A 59 -7.05 -6.89 6.79
N PHE A 60 -7.96 -7.80 6.43
CA PHE A 60 -8.22 -9.05 7.17
C PHE A 60 -7.47 -10.25 6.62
N THR A 61 -6.75 -10.10 5.51
CA THR A 61 -6.07 -11.21 4.86
C THR A 61 -4.83 -11.67 5.64
N PRO A 62 -4.53 -12.99 5.65
CA PRO A 62 -3.31 -13.50 6.24
C PRO A 62 -2.06 -12.96 5.55
N LEU A 63 -2.15 -12.64 4.24
CA LEU A 63 -1.09 -12.03 3.48
C LEU A 63 -0.70 -10.66 4.06
N LYS A 64 -1.69 -9.80 4.34
CA LYS A 64 -1.47 -8.50 5.00
C LYS A 64 -0.74 -8.69 6.33
N THR A 65 -1.23 -9.59 7.17
CA THR A 65 -0.66 -9.84 8.51
C THR A 65 0.78 -10.33 8.41
N ALA A 66 1.07 -11.27 7.52
CA ALA A 66 2.41 -11.80 7.30
C ALA A 66 3.37 -10.70 6.82
N CYS A 67 3.00 -9.98 5.75
CA CYS A 67 3.82 -8.88 5.22
C CYS A 67 4.05 -7.78 6.26
N LEU A 68 3.02 -7.41 7.02
CA LEU A 68 3.10 -6.38 8.04
C LEU A 68 4.08 -6.77 9.17
N ARG A 69 4.09 -8.02 9.62
CA ARG A 69 5.05 -8.53 10.61
C ARG A 69 6.49 -8.34 10.15
N TYR A 70 6.83 -8.78 8.94
CA TYR A 70 8.17 -8.61 8.39
C TYR A 70 8.56 -7.14 8.20
N CYS A 71 7.61 -6.30 7.82
CA CYS A 71 7.85 -4.87 7.65
C CYS A 71 8.06 -4.13 8.99
N ARG A 72 7.41 -4.58 10.08
CA ARG A 72 7.47 -3.95 11.41
C ARG A 72 8.66 -4.39 12.26
N THR A 73 9.25 -5.55 11.96
CA THR A 73 10.39 -6.10 12.72
C THR A 73 11.66 -6.14 11.87
N PRO A 74 12.27 -4.98 11.57
CA PRO A 74 13.48 -4.95 10.74
C PRO A 74 14.62 -5.77 11.35
N MET A 75 14.73 -5.79 12.67
CA MET A 75 15.71 -6.62 13.38
C MET A 75 15.43 -8.11 13.17
N GLY A 76 14.17 -8.54 13.28
CA GLY A 76 13.77 -9.93 13.02
C GLY A 76 14.08 -10.33 11.58
N PHE A 77 13.76 -9.47 10.63
CA PHE A 77 14.10 -9.68 9.22
C PHE A 77 15.61 -9.82 8.99
N LEU A 78 16.42 -8.93 9.59
CA LEU A 78 17.87 -8.99 9.49
C LEU A 78 18.46 -10.26 10.10
N LEU A 79 17.89 -10.76 11.20
CA LEU A 79 18.38 -11.97 11.87
C LEU A 79 17.99 -13.26 11.14
N THR A 80 16.85 -13.28 10.47
CA THR A 80 16.35 -14.49 9.78
C THR A 80 16.74 -14.58 8.31
N ASP A 81 16.87 -13.46 7.62
CA ASP A 81 17.15 -13.40 6.18
C ASP A 81 18.54 -12.84 5.86
N TRP A 82 19.47 -12.82 6.86
CA TRP A 82 20.81 -12.30 6.64
C TRP A 82 21.55 -13.04 5.51
N ARG A 83 22.08 -12.26 4.58
CA ARG A 83 22.89 -12.76 3.46
C ARG A 83 24.13 -11.89 3.30
N ASP A 84 25.28 -12.54 3.19
CA ASP A 84 26.54 -11.84 3.01
C ASP A 84 26.77 -11.37 1.56
N GLY A 85 27.62 -10.35 1.43
CA GLY A 85 28.04 -9.81 0.14
C GLY A 85 27.05 -8.79 -0.45
N LEU A 86 27.38 -8.27 -1.63
CA LEU A 86 26.56 -7.30 -2.37
C LEU A 86 25.28 -7.94 -2.90
N ASN A 87 25.39 -9.15 -3.46
CA ASN A 87 24.22 -9.89 -3.96
C ASN A 87 23.27 -10.24 -2.82
N GLY A 88 23.80 -10.58 -1.64
CA GLY A 88 22.99 -10.80 -0.44
C GLY A 88 22.20 -9.55 -0.04
N ALA A 89 22.88 -8.41 0.01
CA ALA A 89 22.23 -7.13 0.32
C ALA A 89 21.14 -6.75 -0.70
N TRP A 90 21.39 -7.02 -1.99
CA TRP A 90 20.41 -6.80 -3.06
C TRP A 90 19.15 -7.64 -2.86
N VAL A 91 19.31 -8.96 -2.66
CA VAL A 91 18.18 -9.87 -2.43
C VAL A 91 17.40 -9.49 -1.17
N MET A 92 18.10 -9.11 -0.09
CA MET A 92 17.45 -8.62 1.13
C MET A 92 16.62 -7.35 0.88
N GLY A 93 17.16 -6.40 0.09
CA GLY A 93 16.45 -5.18 -0.30
C GLY A 93 15.19 -5.46 -1.12
N LEU A 94 15.26 -6.36 -2.09
CA LEU A 94 14.10 -6.80 -2.88
C LEU A 94 13.03 -7.45 -2.00
N ARG A 95 13.41 -8.37 -1.12
CA ARG A 95 12.49 -9.05 -0.20
C ARG A 95 11.82 -8.06 0.76
N HIS A 96 12.59 -7.18 1.37
CA HIS A 96 12.05 -6.18 2.28
C HIS A 96 11.12 -5.21 1.57
N GLY A 97 11.49 -4.74 0.37
CA GLY A 97 10.64 -3.92 -0.49
C GLY A 97 9.34 -4.65 -0.85
N GLY A 98 9.41 -5.93 -1.19
CA GLY A 98 8.25 -6.78 -1.47
C GLY A 98 7.30 -6.93 -0.27
N TYR A 99 7.81 -7.15 0.93
CA TYR A 99 6.98 -7.18 2.15
C TYR A 99 6.39 -5.81 2.45
N CYS A 100 7.16 -4.74 2.28
CA CYS A 100 6.70 -3.37 2.49
C CYS A 100 5.57 -3.00 1.53
N LEU A 101 5.71 -3.33 0.25
CA LEU A 101 4.67 -3.16 -0.76
C LEU A 101 3.47 -4.06 -0.46
N GLY A 102 3.72 -5.35 -0.19
CA GLY A 102 2.69 -6.34 0.09
C GLY A 102 1.78 -5.97 1.27
N CYS A 103 2.27 -5.25 2.29
CA CYS A 103 1.43 -4.87 3.42
C CYS A 103 0.54 -3.64 3.15
N CYS A 104 0.84 -2.79 2.17
CA CYS A 104 0.15 -1.51 1.99
C CYS A 104 -0.36 -1.22 0.56
N TRP A 105 -0.12 -2.09 -0.42
CA TRP A 105 -0.53 -1.85 -1.82
C TRP A 105 -2.02 -1.52 -1.95
N ALA A 106 -2.88 -2.23 -1.21
CA ALA A 106 -4.32 -2.01 -1.27
C ALA A 106 -4.72 -0.63 -0.71
N LEU A 107 -4.02 -0.13 0.33
CA LEU A 107 -4.21 1.23 0.81
C LEU A 107 -3.74 2.28 -0.21
N MET A 108 -2.71 1.96 -1.01
CA MET A 108 -2.26 2.85 -2.08
C MET A 108 -3.30 2.99 -3.20
N LEU A 109 -4.19 2.01 -3.42
CA LEU A 109 -5.32 2.15 -4.34
C LEU A 109 -6.29 3.25 -3.89
N LEU A 110 -6.36 3.56 -2.60
CA LEU A 110 -7.21 4.64 -2.08
C LEU A 110 -6.73 6.04 -2.52
N LEU A 111 -5.52 6.16 -3.06
CA LEU A 111 -5.08 7.39 -3.71
C LEU A 111 -6.00 7.79 -4.87
N PHE A 112 -6.58 6.81 -5.57
CA PHE A 112 -7.56 7.08 -6.62
C PHE A 112 -8.92 7.56 -6.08
N VAL A 113 -9.25 7.26 -4.81
CA VAL A 113 -10.52 7.69 -4.20
C VAL A 113 -10.51 9.18 -3.90
N GLY A 114 -9.48 9.67 -3.23
CA GLY A 114 -9.38 11.08 -2.84
C GLY A 114 -8.59 11.95 -3.83
N GLY A 115 -8.03 11.34 -4.88
CA GLY A 115 -7.19 12.00 -5.88
C GLY A 115 -5.72 12.04 -5.51
N VAL A 116 -4.88 11.65 -6.47
CA VAL A 116 -3.42 11.62 -6.29
C VAL A 116 -2.81 13.04 -6.15
N MET A 117 -3.53 14.07 -6.57
CA MET A 117 -3.10 15.47 -6.43
C MET A 117 -3.55 16.12 -5.11
N ASN A 118 -4.31 15.42 -4.29
CA ASN A 118 -4.78 15.93 -3.00
C ASN A 118 -3.75 15.65 -1.91
N LEU A 119 -2.93 16.65 -1.59
CA LEU A 119 -1.87 16.54 -0.57
C LEU A 119 -2.40 16.14 0.81
N LEU A 120 -3.57 16.63 1.20
CA LEU A 120 -4.17 16.29 2.50
C LEU A 120 -4.56 14.81 2.54
N TRP A 121 -5.10 14.28 1.45
CA TRP A 121 -5.45 12.87 1.31
C TRP A 121 -4.22 11.97 1.33
N ILE A 122 -3.16 12.36 0.60
CA ILE A 122 -1.87 11.67 0.63
C ILE A 122 -1.32 11.63 2.05
N ALA A 123 -1.30 12.78 2.74
CA ALA A 123 -0.81 12.87 4.12
C ALA A 123 -1.63 11.99 5.08
N ALA A 124 -2.96 11.94 4.94
CA ALA A 124 -3.83 11.07 5.73
C ALA A 124 -3.50 9.59 5.50
N LEU A 125 -3.35 9.16 4.24
CA LEU A 125 -2.97 7.78 3.93
C LEU A 125 -1.56 7.45 4.42
N MET A 126 -0.61 8.37 4.30
CA MET A 126 0.74 8.19 4.87
C MET A 126 0.69 8.02 6.39
N ALA A 127 -0.10 8.85 7.09
CA ALA A 127 -0.28 8.73 8.54
C ALA A 127 -0.91 7.39 8.93
N LEU A 128 -1.91 6.91 8.19
CA LEU A 128 -2.53 5.60 8.40
C LEU A 128 -1.53 4.46 8.22
N VAL A 129 -0.77 4.45 7.12
CA VAL A 129 0.26 3.44 6.87
C VAL A 129 1.36 3.50 7.93
N ALA A 130 1.77 4.70 8.34
CA ALA A 130 2.74 4.88 9.42
C ALA A 130 2.19 4.34 10.76
N ALA A 131 0.93 4.60 11.07
CA ALA A 131 0.28 4.08 12.28
C ALA A 131 0.27 2.55 12.30
N GLU A 132 -0.07 1.88 11.19
CA GLU A 132 -0.01 0.43 11.08
C GLU A 132 1.40 -0.14 11.31
N LYS A 133 2.43 0.57 10.83
CA LYS A 133 3.82 0.11 10.89
C LYS A 133 4.51 0.43 12.21
N LEU A 134 4.24 1.59 12.79
CA LEU A 134 4.96 2.10 13.96
C LEU A 134 4.28 1.80 15.29
N LEU A 135 2.94 1.72 15.33
CA LEU A 135 2.23 1.47 16.58
C LEU A 135 2.44 0.02 17.08
N PRO A 136 2.54 -0.21 18.38
CA PRO A 136 2.76 -1.54 18.96
C PRO A 136 1.70 -2.57 18.53
N ARG A 137 0.45 -2.11 18.36
CA ARG A 137 -0.72 -2.91 17.96
C ARG A 137 -1.19 -2.61 16.53
N GLY A 138 -0.27 -2.50 15.57
CA GLY A 138 -0.59 -2.16 14.18
C GLY A 138 -1.58 -3.12 13.51
N GLU A 139 -1.63 -4.40 13.93
CA GLU A 139 -2.64 -5.35 13.44
C GLU A 139 -4.07 -4.95 13.88
N ILE A 140 -4.22 -4.36 15.07
CA ILE A 140 -5.53 -3.85 15.54
C ILE A 140 -5.91 -2.62 14.72
N VAL A 141 -4.94 -1.71 14.49
CA VAL A 141 -5.15 -0.53 13.63
C VAL A 141 -5.62 -0.96 12.25
N ALA A 142 -4.96 -1.95 11.64
CA ALA A 142 -5.33 -2.50 10.34
C ALA A 142 -6.77 -3.05 10.35
N ARG A 143 -7.15 -3.84 11.36
CA ARG A 143 -8.51 -4.40 11.46
C ARG A 143 -9.57 -3.32 11.64
N VAL A 144 -9.34 -2.34 12.52
CA VAL A 144 -10.27 -1.21 12.71
C VAL A 144 -10.44 -0.44 11.41
N LEU A 145 -9.33 -0.12 10.74
CA LEU A 145 -9.36 0.54 9.44
C LEU A 145 -10.12 -0.31 8.40
N GLY A 146 -9.90 -1.63 8.39
CA GLY A 146 -10.62 -2.54 7.51
C GLY A 146 -12.13 -2.49 7.69
N VAL A 147 -12.62 -2.49 8.94
CA VAL A 147 -14.06 -2.34 9.24
C VAL A 147 -14.59 -1.00 8.72
N LEU A 148 -13.88 0.09 8.98
CA LEU A 148 -14.29 1.43 8.53
C LEU A 148 -14.34 1.54 7.01
N LEU A 149 -13.37 0.97 6.30
CA LEU A 149 -13.33 0.96 4.84
C LEU A 149 -14.46 0.12 4.24
N ILE A 150 -14.76 -1.04 4.82
CA ILE A 150 -15.88 -1.88 4.37
C ILE A 150 -17.21 -1.17 4.61
N ALA A 151 -17.40 -0.56 5.79
CA ALA A 151 -18.60 0.19 6.09
C ALA A 151 -18.79 1.39 5.13
N ALA A 152 -17.72 2.14 4.86
CA ALA A 152 -17.74 3.25 3.91
C ALA A 152 -18.00 2.80 2.47
N GLY A 153 -17.39 1.68 2.05
CA GLY A 153 -17.62 1.08 0.73
C GLY A 153 -19.05 0.59 0.57
N GLY A 154 -19.59 -0.11 1.58
CA GLY A 154 -20.99 -0.55 1.60
C GLY A 154 -21.98 0.62 1.56
N TRP A 155 -21.73 1.65 2.33
CA TRP A 155 -22.53 2.88 2.30
C TRP A 155 -22.55 3.53 0.91
N LYS A 156 -21.36 3.64 0.28
CA LYS A 156 -21.25 4.20 -1.07
C LYS A 156 -21.96 3.38 -2.14
N LEU A 157 -22.00 2.05 -2.00
CA LEU A 157 -22.77 1.19 -2.90
C LEU A 157 -24.26 1.47 -2.76
N VAL A 158 -24.78 1.50 -1.55
CA VAL A 158 -26.21 1.73 -1.29
C VAL A 158 -26.62 3.14 -1.72
N SER A 159 -25.84 4.16 -1.36
CA SER A 159 -26.15 5.57 -1.71
C SER A 159 -25.94 5.88 -3.20
N GLY A 160 -25.19 5.10 -3.92
CA GLY A 160 -24.99 5.26 -5.38
C GLY A 160 -25.99 4.49 -6.23
N LEU A 161 -26.85 3.67 -5.61
CA LEU A 161 -27.94 2.94 -6.27
C LEU A 161 -29.31 3.64 -6.10
N VAL A 162 -29.37 4.64 -5.21
CA VAL A 162 -30.53 5.50 -4.98
C VAL A 162 -30.33 6.85 -5.64
#